data_b321fc0853067c69762576f6abc12371
#
_entry.id   b321fc0853067c69762576f6abc12371
#
_cell.length_a   1.000
_cell.length_b   1.000
_cell.length_c   1.000
_cell.angle_alpha   90.00
_cell.angle_beta   90.00
_cell.angle_gamma   90.00
#
_symmetry.space_group_name_H-M   'P 1'
#
loop_
_entity.id
_entity.type
_entity.pdbx_description
1 polymer ?
#
loop_
_entity_poly.entity_id
_entity_poly.type
_entity_poly.pdbx_seq_one_letter_code
_entity_poly.pdbx_strand_id
1 'polypeptide(L)'
;KATSVKSGEGHDAITSLDVDVAVVVAYGGLIPANLLAVPRHGWINLHFSLLPRWRGAAPIQRAIMAGDEETGACVFQLVESLDAGPVYRTMTVPIGPMTTAGELLDELAHTATPLVIEALEDIEAGVEPTPQSVEGVTIAPQIHPDDVRVTVTAAAQEIDNLVRGVSPAPGAWAELDGKRFKILRTRCLEAGDGVPSTVATAQPGQLVATRKQLFLGTGSQPLELLQVQAFGKRAMSGADWARGADIDAGTRLR
;
A
#
# COMPACT_ATOMS: atom_id res chain seq x y z
N LYS A 1 15.72 -1.56 23.65
CA LYS A 1 15.28 -1.53 22.24
C LYS A 1 16.44 -1.07 21.39
N ALA A 2 17.07 -1.99 20.62
CA ALA A 2 18.19 -1.65 19.76
C ALA A 2 17.72 -0.78 18.60
N THR A 3 18.51 0.20 18.20
CA THR A 3 18.19 1.12 17.09
C THR A 3 18.68 0.61 15.73
N SER A 4 19.58 -0.37 15.71
CA SER A 4 20.15 -0.97 14.50
C SER A 4 20.62 -2.40 14.78
N VAL A 5 20.52 -3.26 13.79
CA VAL A 5 21.13 -4.61 13.81
C VAL A 5 22.47 -4.64 13.08
N LYS A 6 22.88 -3.55 12.44
CA LYS A 6 24.13 -3.51 11.63
C LYS A 6 25.39 -3.43 12.49
N SER A 7 25.30 -2.89 13.70
CA SER A 7 26.43 -2.74 14.63
C SER A 7 25.93 -2.45 16.05
N GLY A 8 26.80 -2.64 17.05
CA GLY A 8 26.54 -2.34 18.46
C GLY A 8 25.63 -3.37 19.13
N GLU A 9 24.94 -2.97 20.21
CA GLU A 9 24.17 -3.86 21.08
C GLU A 9 23.18 -4.78 20.34
N GLY A 10 22.52 -4.27 19.28
CA GLY A 10 21.58 -5.06 18.49
C GLY A 10 22.25 -6.18 17.72
N HIS A 11 23.40 -5.90 17.13
CA HIS A 11 24.23 -6.90 16.43
C HIS A 11 24.73 -7.96 17.40
N ASP A 12 25.34 -7.53 18.53
CA ASP A 12 25.91 -8.41 19.53
C ASP A 12 24.85 -9.30 20.19
N ALA A 13 23.68 -8.73 20.46
CA ALA A 13 22.54 -9.49 20.98
C ALA A 13 22.12 -10.62 20.04
N ILE A 14 21.98 -10.33 18.74
CA ILE A 14 21.59 -11.36 17.75
C ILE A 14 22.71 -12.40 17.61
N THR A 15 23.96 -11.99 17.52
CA THR A 15 25.11 -12.90 17.36
C THR A 15 25.27 -13.86 18.55
N SER A 16 24.82 -13.45 19.74
CA SER A 16 24.85 -14.28 20.95
C SER A 16 23.67 -15.24 21.10
N LEU A 17 22.64 -15.16 20.21
CA LEU A 17 21.50 -16.04 20.28
C LEU A 17 21.85 -17.44 19.69
N ASP A 18 21.48 -18.48 20.44
CA ASP A 18 21.51 -19.86 19.94
C ASP A 18 20.09 -20.23 19.48
N VAL A 19 19.77 -19.84 18.23
CA VAL A 19 18.43 -20.04 17.66
C VAL A 19 18.53 -20.83 16.36
N ASP A 20 17.52 -21.66 16.11
CA ASP A 20 17.47 -22.47 14.90
C ASP A 20 17.06 -21.66 13.66
N VAL A 21 16.09 -20.77 13.80
CA VAL A 21 15.58 -19.90 12.74
C VAL A 21 15.19 -18.55 13.31
N ALA A 22 15.34 -17.48 12.55
CA ALA A 22 14.85 -16.15 12.90
C ALA A 22 13.73 -15.70 11.96
N VAL A 23 12.67 -15.12 12.53
CA VAL A 23 11.52 -14.64 11.77
C VAL A 23 11.53 -13.11 11.76
N VAL A 24 11.34 -12.55 10.58
CA VAL A 24 11.21 -11.10 10.37
C VAL A 24 9.82 -10.79 9.85
N VAL A 25 9.20 -9.77 10.40
CA VAL A 25 7.93 -9.20 9.90
C VAL A 25 8.04 -7.68 9.93
N ALA A 26 7.74 -7.03 8.82
CA ALA A 26 7.71 -5.57 8.71
C ALA A 26 8.99 -4.85 9.19
N TYR A 27 10.16 -5.43 8.95
CA TYR A 27 11.45 -4.80 9.23
C TYR A 27 11.97 -4.07 7.99
N GLY A 28 12.03 -2.74 8.06
CA GLY A 28 12.43 -1.89 6.92
C GLY A 28 13.94 -1.79 6.66
N GLY A 29 14.77 -2.62 7.30
CA GLY A 29 16.22 -2.62 7.13
C GLY A 29 16.74 -3.92 6.50
N LEU A 30 17.90 -3.85 5.86
CA LEU A 30 18.61 -5.05 5.40
C LEU A 30 19.33 -5.72 6.58
N ILE A 31 19.23 -7.05 6.66
CA ILE A 31 20.01 -7.88 7.56
C ILE A 31 21.40 -8.08 6.90
N PRO A 32 22.50 -7.72 7.58
CA PRO A 32 23.83 -7.88 6.99
C PRO A 32 24.20 -9.38 6.86
N ALA A 33 25.06 -9.69 5.88
CA ALA A 33 25.42 -11.07 5.52
C ALA A 33 25.92 -11.91 6.70
N ASN A 34 26.73 -11.29 7.60
CA ASN A 34 27.24 -11.96 8.79
C ASN A 34 26.14 -12.34 9.80
N LEU A 35 25.01 -11.61 9.84
CA LEU A 35 23.86 -11.96 10.66
C LEU A 35 22.92 -12.96 9.99
N LEU A 36 22.87 -12.97 8.65
CA LEU A 36 22.07 -13.98 7.91
C LEU A 36 22.52 -15.41 8.24
N ALA A 37 23.80 -15.60 8.56
CA ALA A 37 24.38 -16.91 8.88
C ALA A 37 24.27 -17.30 10.38
N VAL A 38 23.73 -16.44 11.25
CA VAL A 38 23.69 -16.72 12.70
C VAL A 38 22.69 -17.83 13.07
N PRO A 39 21.43 -17.82 12.63
CA PRO A 39 20.53 -18.94 12.88
C PRO A 39 20.92 -20.15 11.99
N ARG A 40 20.77 -21.38 12.53
CA ARG A 40 21.12 -22.63 11.83
C ARG A 40 20.42 -22.76 10.48
N HIS A 41 19.12 -22.43 10.43
CA HIS A 41 18.29 -22.46 9.22
C HIS A 41 18.09 -21.07 8.60
N GLY A 42 18.90 -20.07 9.02
CA GLY A 42 18.83 -18.70 8.50
C GLY A 42 17.61 -17.92 8.97
N TRP A 43 17.19 -16.99 8.14
CA TRP A 43 16.12 -16.05 8.43
C TRP A 43 14.98 -16.23 7.44
N ILE A 44 13.75 -16.17 7.90
CA ILE A 44 12.56 -16.09 7.05
C ILE A 44 11.85 -14.76 7.25
N ASN A 45 11.18 -14.27 6.20
CA ASN A 45 10.40 -13.04 6.24
C ASN A 45 8.98 -13.29 5.73
N LEU A 46 7.99 -12.75 6.44
CA LEU A 46 6.63 -12.63 5.95
C LEU A 46 6.52 -11.35 5.12
N HIS A 47 6.31 -11.51 3.82
CA HIS A 47 6.22 -10.43 2.84
C HIS A 47 4.82 -10.36 2.24
N PHE A 48 4.27 -9.16 2.15
CA PHE A 48 2.89 -8.94 1.71
C PHE A 48 2.79 -8.71 0.21
N SER A 49 3.29 -9.66 -0.58
CA SER A 49 3.06 -9.76 -2.02
C SER A 49 3.22 -11.19 -2.51
N LEU A 50 2.83 -11.43 -3.76
CA LEU A 50 3.12 -12.67 -4.50
C LEU A 50 4.50 -12.53 -5.18
N LEU A 51 5.58 -12.85 -4.45
CA LEU A 51 6.93 -12.83 -5.02
C LEU A 51 7.05 -13.72 -6.27
N PRO A 52 7.76 -13.27 -7.30
CA PRO A 52 8.77 -12.21 -7.34
C PRO A 52 8.20 -10.80 -7.60
N ARG A 53 6.89 -10.63 -7.66
CA ARG A 53 6.27 -9.32 -7.84
C ARG A 53 6.31 -8.53 -6.54
N TRP A 54 6.63 -7.23 -6.64
CA TRP A 54 6.64 -6.27 -5.54
C TRP A 54 7.65 -6.55 -4.44
N ARG A 55 8.92 -6.88 -4.81
CA ARG A 55 10.03 -6.90 -3.84
C ARG A 55 10.27 -5.50 -3.28
N GLY A 56 10.43 -5.34 -1.98
CA GLY A 56 10.75 -4.07 -1.34
C GLY A 56 9.78 -3.60 -0.26
N ALA A 57 9.78 -2.30 0.03
CA ALA A 57 9.23 -1.74 1.26
C ALA A 57 7.72 -1.49 1.27
N ALA A 58 7.07 -1.39 0.08
CA ALA A 58 5.66 -0.99 -0.02
C ALA A 58 4.84 -1.88 -0.98
N PRO A 59 4.88 -3.22 -0.82
CA PRO A 59 4.27 -4.15 -1.78
C PRO A 59 2.75 -3.98 -1.91
N ILE A 60 2.02 -3.89 -0.80
CA ILE A 60 0.56 -3.70 -0.77
C ILE A 60 0.16 -2.42 -1.50
N GLN A 61 0.82 -1.31 -1.15
CA GLN A 61 0.54 -0.01 -1.75
C GLN A 61 0.78 -0.04 -3.26
N ARG A 62 1.89 -0.60 -3.69
CA ARG A 62 2.27 -0.65 -5.11
C ARG A 62 1.36 -1.57 -5.91
N ALA A 63 0.89 -2.68 -5.35
CA ALA A 63 -0.08 -3.56 -6.00
C ALA A 63 -1.39 -2.83 -6.28
N ILE A 64 -1.97 -2.13 -5.27
CA ILE A 64 -3.20 -1.37 -5.44
C ILE A 64 -3.00 -0.20 -6.42
N MET A 65 -1.90 0.55 -6.30
CA MET A 65 -1.59 1.68 -7.21
C MET A 65 -1.44 1.22 -8.66
N ALA A 66 -0.92 0.02 -8.88
CA ALA A 66 -0.81 -0.57 -10.22
C ALA A 66 -2.12 -1.10 -10.78
N GLY A 67 -3.17 -1.20 -9.95
CA GLY A 67 -4.46 -1.75 -10.35
C GLY A 67 -4.47 -3.28 -10.39
N ASP A 68 -3.60 -3.95 -9.63
CA ASP A 68 -3.63 -5.39 -9.51
C ASP A 68 -4.98 -5.84 -8.92
N GLU A 69 -5.54 -6.92 -9.46
CA GLU A 69 -6.82 -7.48 -9.00
C GLU A 69 -6.64 -8.48 -7.85
N GLU A 70 -5.41 -8.96 -7.67
CA GLU A 70 -5.02 -9.87 -6.59
C GLU A 70 -3.63 -9.52 -6.06
N THR A 71 -3.38 -9.91 -4.82
CA THR A 71 -2.09 -9.89 -4.16
C THR A 71 -2.04 -11.04 -3.16
N GLY A 72 -1.17 -10.97 -2.17
CA GLY A 72 -1.12 -11.99 -1.14
C GLY A 72 0.00 -11.77 -0.15
N ALA A 73 0.38 -12.87 0.48
CA ALA A 73 1.53 -12.93 1.35
C ALA A 73 2.37 -14.18 1.04
N CYS A 74 3.66 -14.09 1.24
CA CYS A 74 4.53 -15.27 1.20
C CYS A 74 5.55 -15.23 2.34
N VAL A 75 5.96 -16.43 2.76
CA VAL A 75 7.09 -16.62 3.66
C VAL A 75 8.25 -17.13 2.83
N PHE A 76 9.36 -16.39 2.84
CA PHE A 76 10.55 -16.71 2.06
C PHE A 76 11.82 -16.59 2.90
N GLN A 77 12.88 -17.29 2.50
CA GLN A 77 14.18 -17.22 3.14
C GLN A 77 14.92 -15.95 2.74
N LEU A 78 15.45 -15.22 3.73
CA LEU A 78 16.25 -14.02 3.44
C LEU A 78 17.61 -14.41 2.85
N VAL A 79 17.99 -13.64 1.83
CA VAL A 79 19.31 -13.65 1.20
C VAL A 79 19.83 -12.22 1.11
N GLU A 80 21.08 -12.02 0.66
CA GLU A 80 21.65 -10.67 0.53
C GLU A 80 20.90 -9.78 -0.48
N SER A 81 20.32 -10.39 -1.53
CA SER A 81 19.53 -9.65 -2.53
C SER A 81 18.14 -9.36 -2.02
N LEU A 82 17.66 -8.15 -2.25
CA LEU A 82 16.36 -7.64 -1.76
C LEU A 82 15.22 -8.58 -2.13
N ASP A 83 14.59 -9.18 -1.13
CA ASP A 83 13.42 -10.05 -1.19
C ASP A 83 13.48 -11.11 -2.31
N ALA A 84 14.68 -11.61 -2.62
CA ALA A 84 14.94 -12.51 -3.75
C ALA A 84 15.14 -13.98 -3.36
N GLY A 85 15.09 -14.31 -2.07
CA GLY A 85 15.28 -15.66 -1.58
C GLY A 85 14.14 -16.62 -1.93
N PRO A 86 14.37 -17.93 -1.80
CA PRO A 86 13.38 -18.95 -2.14
C PRO A 86 12.18 -18.92 -1.17
N VAL A 87 11.02 -19.32 -1.67
CA VAL A 87 9.71 -19.20 -0.99
C VAL A 87 9.29 -20.54 -0.39
N TYR A 88 8.92 -20.55 0.88
CA TYR A 88 8.33 -21.69 1.58
C TYR A 88 6.82 -21.78 1.34
N ARG A 89 6.09 -20.70 1.60
CA ARG A 89 4.63 -20.68 1.57
C ARG A 89 4.10 -19.41 0.92
N THR A 90 2.95 -19.52 0.28
CA THR A 90 2.26 -18.40 -0.37
C THR A 90 0.76 -18.53 -0.17
N MET A 91 0.09 -17.39 0.04
CA MET A 91 -1.36 -17.26 -0.05
C MET A 91 -1.74 -16.10 -0.96
N THR A 92 -2.87 -16.24 -1.66
CA THR A 92 -3.42 -15.21 -2.55
C THR A 92 -4.71 -14.67 -1.96
N VAL A 93 -4.91 -13.37 -2.09
CA VAL A 93 -6.15 -12.67 -1.73
C VAL A 93 -6.57 -11.73 -2.84
N PRO A 94 -7.87 -11.54 -3.10
CA PRO A 94 -8.35 -10.56 -4.08
C PRO A 94 -8.20 -9.13 -3.53
N ILE A 95 -7.97 -8.18 -4.42
CA ILE A 95 -8.04 -6.75 -4.12
C ILE A 95 -9.41 -6.24 -4.59
N GLY A 96 -10.30 -5.98 -3.65
CA GLY A 96 -11.63 -5.45 -3.97
C GLY A 96 -11.57 -4.04 -4.55
N PRO A 97 -12.61 -3.62 -5.31
CA PRO A 97 -12.62 -2.33 -5.99
C PRO A 97 -12.59 -1.12 -5.06
N MET A 98 -12.91 -1.30 -3.78
CA MET A 98 -12.91 -0.25 -2.76
C MET A 98 -11.85 -0.48 -1.67
N THR A 99 -11.09 -1.57 -1.75
CA THR A 99 -10.10 -1.95 -0.74
C THR A 99 -8.94 -0.95 -0.72
N THR A 100 -8.64 -0.42 0.47
CA THR A 100 -7.49 0.45 0.71
C THR A 100 -6.28 -0.34 1.20
N ALA A 101 -5.09 0.25 1.07
CA ALA A 101 -3.87 -0.38 1.56
C ALA A 101 -3.89 -0.64 3.08
N GLY A 102 -4.51 0.25 3.86
CA GLY A 102 -4.68 0.03 5.30
C GLY A 102 -5.56 -1.17 5.61
N GLU A 103 -6.73 -1.27 4.95
CA GLU A 103 -7.65 -2.41 5.13
C GLU A 103 -7.00 -3.74 4.72
N LEU A 104 -6.29 -3.75 3.58
CA LEU A 104 -5.60 -4.95 3.10
C LEU A 104 -4.42 -5.36 3.99
N LEU A 105 -3.67 -4.38 4.53
CA LEU A 105 -2.61 -4.64 5.50
C LEU A 105 -3.17 -5.29 6.77
N ASP A 106 -4.26 -4.76 7.30
CA ASP A 106 -4.91 -5.29 8.50
C ASP A 106 -5.43 -6.73 8.25
N GLU A 107 -6.03 -6.98 7.11
CA GLU A 107 -6.48 -8.31 6.70
C GLU A 107 -5.31 -9.29 6.62
N LEU A 108 -4.26 -8.95 5.86
CA LEU A 108 -3.10 -9.83 5.67
C LEU A 108 -2.31 -10.04 6.97
N ALA A 109 -2.21 -9.04 7.83
CA ALA A 109 -1.54 -9.19 9.13
C ALA A 109 -2.20 -10.28 10.00
N HIS A 110 -3.51 -10.48 9.88
CA HIS A 110 -4.23 -11.52 10.59
C HIS A 110 -4.25 -12.86 9.84
N THR A 111 -4.54 -12.83 8.54
CA THR A 111 -4.76 -14.06 7.76
C THR A 111 -3.47 -14.76 7.34
N ALA A 112 -2.34 -14.03 7.23
CA ALA A 112 -1.07 -14.61 6.83
C ALA A 112 -0.22 -15.15 8.00
N THR A 113 -0.63 -14.96 9.25
CA THR A 113 0.08 -15.50 10.42
C THR A 113 0.25 -17.05 10.36
N PRO A 114 -0.75 -17.85 9.97
CA PRO A 114 -0.59 -19.30 9.83
C PRO A 114 0.52 -19.71 8.85
N LEU A 115 0.76 -18.94 7.78
CA LEU A 115 1.83 -19.25 6.83
C LEU A 115 3.21 -19.29 7.50
N VAL A 116 3.43 -18.44 8.50
CA VAL A 116 4.71 -18.42 9.24
C VAL A 116 4.87 -19.71 10.03
N ILE A 117 3.81 -20.17 10.68
CA ILE A 117 3.83 -21.42 11.46
C ILE A 117 4.09 -22.61 10.52
N GLU A 118 3.36 -22.70 9.41
CA GLU A 118 3.55 -23.74 8.40
C GLU A 118 4.97 -23.74 7.82
N ALA A 119 5.56 -22.55 7.57
CA ALA A 119 6.94 -22.44 7.11
C ALA A 119 7.96 -22.92 8.16
N LEU A 120 7.69 -22.68 9.45
CA LEU A 120 8.53 -23.20 10.53
C LEU A 120 8.45 -24.72 10.63
N GLU A 121 7.25 -25.31 10.46
CA GLU A 121 7.05 -26.76 10.39
C GLU A 121 7.76 -27.38 9.19
N ASP A 122 7.72 -26.71 8.03
CA ASP A 122 8.48 -27.13 6.84
C ASP A 122 9.99 -27.14 7.10
N ILE A 123 10.52 -26.11 7.73
CA ILE A 123 11.94 -26.02 8.08
C ILE A 123 12.34 -27.15 9.03
N GLU A 124 11.53 -27.41 10.06
CA GLU A 124 11.76 -28.52 11.01
C GLU A 124 11.73 -29.88 10.30
N ALA A 125 10.83 -30.05 9.33
CA ALA A 125 10.73 -31.27 8.52
C ALA A 125 11.81 -31.39 7.42
N GLY A 126 12.65 -30.37 7.25
CA GLY A 126 13.70 -30.37 6.22
C GLY A 126 13.17 -30.15 4.79
N VAL A 127 12.01 -29.51 4.64
CA VAL A 127 11.45 -29.17 3.34
C VAL A 127 12.23 -28.00 2.73
N GLU A 128 12.71 -28.19 1.51
CA GLU A 128 13.45 -27.15 0.78
C GLU A 128 12.49 -26.11 0.18
N PRO A 129 12.77 -24.81 0.33
CA PRO A 129 11.96 -23.76 -0.27
C PRO A 129 12.16 -23.67 -1.78
N THR A 130 11.14 -23.22 -2.50
CA THR A 130 11.15 -23.11 -3.97
C THR A 130 11.81 -21.81 -4.42
N PRO A 131 12.82 -21.85 -5.33
CA PRO A 131 13.39 -20.64 -5.91
C PRO A 131 12.33 -19.76 -6.60
N GLN A 132 12.45 -18.45 -6.45
CA GLN A 132 11.57 -17.51 -7.15
C GLN A 132 11.85 -17.55 -8.68
N SER A 133 10.80 -17.30 -9.47
CA SER A 133 10.95 -17.05 -10.91
C SER A 133 11.85 -15.84 -11.17
N VAL A 134 12.61 -15.89 -12.26
CA VAL A 134 13.36 -14.73 -12.79
C VAL A 134 12.47 -13.80 -13.61
N GLU A 135 11.30 -14.29 -14.04
CA GLU A 135 10.30 -13.53 -14.78
C GLU A 135 9.30 -12.89 -13.81
N GLY A 136 8.76 -11.73 -14.17
CA GLY A 136 7.73 -11.02 -13.40
C GLY A 136 8.28 -10.27 -12.18
N VAL A 137 9.60 -10.14 -12.04
CA VAL A 137 10.20 -9.35 -10.94
C VAL A 137 9.82 -7.88 -11.07
N THR A 138 9.21 -7.33 -10.03
CA THR A 138 8.95 -5.89 -9.90
C THR A 138 9.39 -5.39 -8.54
N ILE A 139 9.64 -4.08 -8.44
CA ILE A 139 10.13 -3.44 -7.22
C ILE A 139 9.03 -2.57 -6.61
N ALA A 140 8.93 -2.61 -5.30
CA ALA A 140 8.01 -1.81 -4.49
C ALA A 140 8.80 -0.83 -3.59
N PRO A 141 9.33 0.27 -4.13
CA PRO A 141 10.07 1.26 -3.35
C PRO A 141 9.15 1.91 -2.31
N GLN A 142 9.77 2.35 -1.21
CA GLN A 142 9.09 3.12 -0.18
C GLN A 142 8.32 4.30 -0.77
N ILE A 143 7.18 4.60 -0.16
CA ILE A 143 6.32 5.72 -0.59
C ILE A 143 6.56 6.92 0.33
N HIS A 144 6.85 8.06 -0.27
CA HIS A 144 7.01 9.33 0.43
C HIS A 144 5.79 10.24 0.21
N PRO A 145 5.50 11.17 1.14
CA PRO A 145 4.32 12.04 1.04
C PRO A 145 4.26 12.89 -0.24
N ASP A 146 5.40 13.20 -0.85
CA ASP A 146 5.44 14.00 -2.08
C ASP A 146 5.22 13.14 -3.34
N ASP A 147 5.45 11.81 -3.27
CA ASP A 147 5.20 10.87 -4.37
C ASP A 147 3.70 10.65 -4.62
N VAL A 148 2.84 11.07 -3.68
CA VAL A 148 1.41 10.77 -3.68
C VAL A 148 0.54 12.02 -3.91
N ARG A 149 1.11 13.03 -4.56
CA ARG A 149 0.35 14.16 -5.07
C ARG A 149 -0.53 13.71 -6.24
N VAL A 150 -1.81 14.04 -6.18
CA VAL A 150 -2.78 13.69 -7.23
C VAL A 150 -2.52 14.53 -8.48
N THR A 151 -2.32 13.88 -9.62
CA THR A 151 -2.32 14.51 -10.93
C THR A 151 -3.77 14.57 -11.42
N VAL A 152 -4.42 15.70 -11.24
CA VAL A 152 -5.86 15.86 -11.53
C VAL A 152 -6.24 15.63 -12.99
N THR A 153 -5.27 15.65 -13.92
CA THR A 153 -5.46 15.35 -15.35
C THR A 153 -5.30 13.87 -15.68
N ALA A 154 -4.95 13.03 -14.72
CA ALA A 154 -4.91 11.57 -14.88
C ALA A 154 -6.34 11.01 -15.01
N ALA A 155 -6.44 9.75 -15.45
CA ALA A 155 -7.72 9.07 -15.51
C ALA A 155 -8.30 8.84 -14.09
N ALA A 156 -9.63 8.81 -13.97
CA ALA A 156 -10.31 8.59 -12.69
C ALA A 156 -9.82 7.31 -11.98
N GLN A 157 -9.63 6.23 -12.74
CA GLN A 157 -9.16 4.96 -12.19
C GLN A 157 -7.73 5.04 -11.66
N GLU A 158 -6.84 5.79 -12.32
CA GLU A 158 -5.47 6.00 -11.85
C GLU A 158 -5.45 6.79 -10.54
N ILE A 159 -6.30 7.82 -10.44
CA ILE A 159 -6.45 8.61 -9.21
C ILE A 159 -7.04 7.73 -8.09
N ASP A 160 -8.06 6.94 -8.39
CA ASP A 160 -8.68 6.03 -7.43
C ASP A 160 -7.66 5.00 -6.90
N ASN A 161 -6.91 4.36 -7.79
CA ASN A 161 -5.86 3.41 -7.42
C ASN A 161 -4.79 4.06 -6.53
N LEU A 162 -4.36 5.28 -6.86
CA LEU A 162 -3.43 6.05 -6.03
C LEU A 162 -4.03 6.30 -4.65
N VAL A 163 -5.26 6.83 -4.58
CA VAL A 163 -5.95 7.13 -3.30
C VAL A 163 -6.07 5.88 -2.44
N ARG A 164 -6.55 4.77 -3.00
CA ARG A 164 -6.69 3.50 -2.27
C ARG A 164 -5.34 2.94 -1.82
N GLY A 165 -4.34 2.97 -2.71
CA GLY A 165 -3.01 2.44 -2.46
C GLY A 165 -2.23 3.18 -1.37
N VAL A 166 -2.59 4.41 -1.04
CA VAL A 166 -1.88 5.20 0.00
C VAL A 166 -2.79 5.63 1.17
N SER A 167 -3.99 5.10 1.24
CA SER A 167 -4.93 5.39 2.33
C SER A 167 -4.81 4.35 3.46
N PRO A 168 -4.86 4.76 4.73
CA PRO A 168 -5.02 6.14 5.23
C PRO A 168 -3.69 6.94 5.28
N ALA A 169 -2.55 6.30 5.12
CA ALA A 169 -1.22 6.90 5.27
C ALA A 169 -0.27 6.51 4.13
N PRO A 170 0.46 7.49 3.56
CA PRO A 170 0.48 8.91 3.91
C PRO A 170 -0.77 9.69 3.51
N GLY A 171 -1.65 9.14 2.66
CA GLY A 171 -2.84 9.73 2.09
C GLY A 171 -2.54 10.56 0.85
N ALA A 172 -3.23 10.27 -0.27
CA ALA A 172 -3.14 11.06 -1.48
C ALA A 172 -3.60 12.50 -1.23
N TRP A 173 -2.95 13.46 -1.91
CA TRP A 173 -3.28 14.87 -1.69
C TRP A 173 -3.16 15.68 -2.98
N ALA A 174 -3.92 16.76 -3.03
CA ALA A 174 -3.79 17.82 -4.00
C ALA A 174 -3.79 19.17 -3.26
N GLU A 175 -3.62 20.24 -3.97
CA GLU A 175 -3.60 21.59 -3.41
C GLU A 175 -4.96 22.28 -3.61
N LEU A 176 -5.53 22.77 -2.52
CA LEU A 176 -6.71 23.65 -2.52
C LEU A 176 -6.30 24.96 -1.84
N ASP A 177 -6.38 26.06 -2.57
CA ASP A 177 -6.03 27.42 -2.08
C ASP A 177 -4.65 27.48 -1.40
N GLY A 178 -3.64 26.84 -2.02
CA GLY A 178 -2.26 26.81 -1.51
C GLY A 178 -2.05 25.91 -0.30
N LYS A 179 -3.02 25.06 0.06
CA LYS A 179 -2.93 24.14 1.20
C LYS A 179 -3.18 22.71 0.79
N ARG A 180 -2.51 21.75 1.46
CA ARG A 180 -2.74 20.32 1.23
C ARG A 180 -4.18 19.94 1.57
N PHE A 181 -4.86 19.34 0.62
CA PHE A 181 -6.19 18.74 0.74
C PHE A 181 -6.04 17.24 0.45
N LYS A 182 -6.23 16.41 1.48
CA LYS A 182 -6.11 14.96 1.33
C LYS A 182 -7.40 14.36 0.82
N ILE A 183 -7.25 13.39 -0.08
CA ILE A 183 -8.32 12.54 -0.59
C ILE A 183 -8.04 11.14 -0.03
N LEU A 184 -8.96 10.64 0.78
CA LEU A 184 -8.76 9.40 1.54
C LEU A 184 -9.59 8.23 1.02
N ARG A 185 -10.73 8.52 0.37
CA ARG A 185 -11.57 7.50 -0.25
C ARG A 185 -12.31 8.08 -1.43
N THR A 186 -12.35 7.32 -2.51
CA THR A 186 -12.98 7.69 -3.77
C THR A 186 -13.86 6.56 -4.29
N ARG A 187 -14.65 6.83 -5.31
CA ARG A 187 -15.40 5.85 -6.06
C ARG A 187 -15.44 6.27 -7.53
N CYS A 188 -14.99 5.38 -8.40
CA CYS A 188 -15.20 5.54 -9.83
C CYS A 188 -16.70 5.39 -10.16
N LEU A 189 -17.19 6.22 -11.08
CA LEU A 189 -18.57 6.13 -11.54
C LEU A 189 -18.74 4.93 -12.47
N GLU A 190 -19.84 4.20 -12.30
CA GLU A 190 -20.21 3.08 -13.16
C GLU A 190 -21.18 3.52 -14.27
N ALA A 191 -21.27 2.71 -15.32
CA ALA A 191 -22.26 2.92 -16.37
C ALA A 191 -23.68 2.79 -15.78
N GLY A 192 -24.44 3.90 -15.80
CA GLY A 192 -25.77 3.97 -15.20
C GLY A 192 -25.83 4.81 -13.91
N ASP A 193 -24.71 5.20 -13.34
CA ASP A 193 -24.68 6.22 -12.28
C ASP A 193 -25.21 7.56 -12.86
N GLY A 194 -26.44 7.89 -12.53
CA GLY A 194 -27.08 9.13 -12.96
C GLY A 194 -26.43 10.34 -12.26
N VAL A 195 -25.51 11.02 -12.94
CA VAL A 195 -24.92 12.27 -12.41
C VAL A 195 -25.48 13.48 -13.11
N PRO A 196 -25.62 14.63 -12.40
CA PRO A 196 -26.01 15.89 -13.02
C PRO A 196 -25.07 16.29 -14.15
N SER A 197 -25.59 17.00 -15.16
CA SER A 197 -24.77 17.48 -16.29
C SER A 197 -23.57 18.33 -15.86
N THR A 198 -23.71 19.11 -14.78
CA THR A 198 -22.62 19.89 -14.19
C THR A 198 -21.48 19.03 -13.67
N VAL A 199 -21.77 17.83 -13.18
CA VAL A 199 -20.76 16.84 -12.79
C VAL A 199 -20.13 16.21 -14.04
N ALA A 200 -20.96 15.77 -14.99
CA ALA A 200 -20.50 15.13 -16.22
C ALA A 200 -19.56 16.00 -17.07
N THR A 201 -19.67 17.34 -16.97
CA THR A 201 -18.84 18.30 -17.71
C THR A 201 -17.73 18.92 -16.87
N ALA A 202 -17.48 18.41 -15.66
CA ALA A 202 -16.45 18.92 -14.76
C ALA A 202 -15.06 18.82 -15.41
N GLN A 203 -14.35 19.92 -15.41
CA GLN A 203 -12.98 19.98 -15.94
C GLN A 203 -11.96 19.40 -14.96
N PRO A 204 -10.81 18.88 -15.39
CA PRO A 204 -9.78 18.38 -14.51
C PRO A 204 -9.45 19.34 -13.36
N GLY A 205 -9.45 18.80 -12.15
CA GLY A 205 -9.25 19.56 -10.92
C GLY A 205 -10.50 20.24 -10.37
N GLN A 206 -11.54 20.46 -11.15
CA GLN A 206 -12.75 21.14 -10.70
C GLN A 206 -13.49 20.31 -9.65
N LEU A 207 -13.84 20.95 -8.52
CA LEU A 207 -14.72 20.36 -7.52
C LEU A 207 -16.18 20.73 -7.84
N VAL A 208 -17.04 19.72 -7.86
CA VAL A 208 -18.49 19.91 -8.07
C VAL A 208 -19.25 19.24 -6.95
N ALA A 209 -20.02 20.02 -6.21
CA ALA A 209 -20.85 19.52 -5.13
C ALA A 209 -22.31 19.36 -5.58
N THR A 210 -22.92 18.27 -5.14
CA THR A 210 -24.36 18.10 -5.11
C THR A 210 -24.84 18.16 -3.65
N ARG A 211 -26.15 18.04 -3.43
CA ARG A 211 -26.67 18.02 -2.06
C ARG A 211 -26.08 16.88 -1.19
N LYS A 212 -25.66 15.76 -1.81
CA LYS A 212 -25.26 14.53 -1.10
C LYS A 212 -23.86 14.02 -1.45
N GLN A 213 -23.19 14.60 -2.42
CA GLN A 213 -21.94 14.06 -2.98
C GLN A 213 -21.00 15.21 -3.34
N LEU A 214 -19.72 14.89 -3.37
CA LEU A 214 -18.65 15.76 -3.86
C LEU A 214 -17.91 15.02 -4.98
N PHE A 215 -17.65 15.69 -6.08
CA PHE A 215 -16.97 15.12 -7.24
C PHE A 215 -15.74 15.94 -7.61
N LEU A 216 -14.73 15.26 -8.15
CA LEU A 216 -13.54 15.81 -8.76
C LEU A 216 -13.60 15.56 -10.26
N GLY A 217 -13.49 16.60 -11.08
CA GLY A 217 -13.21 16.44 -12.51
C GLY A 217 -11.81 15.87 -12.72
N THR A 218 -11.67 14.91 -13.62
CA THR A 218 -10.41 14.22 -13.92
C THR A 218 -10.11 14.27 -15.42
N GLY A 219 -9.05 13.60 -15.87
CA GLY A 219 -8.72 13.48 -17.30
C GLY A 219 -9.63 12.53 -18.08
N SER A 220 -10.54 11.81 -17.42
CA SER A 220 -11.50 10.91 -18.08
C SER A 220 -12.94 11.21 -17.61
N GLN A 221 -13.44 10.51 -16.62
CA GLN A 221 -14.76 10.71 -16.03
C GLN A 221 -14.64 11.34 -14.64
N PRO A 222 -15.68 12.02 -14.11
CA PRO A 222 -15.65 12.53 -12.74
C PRO A 222 -15.46 11.41 -11.73
N LEU A 223 -14.75 11.73 -10.64
CA LEU A 223 -14.47 10.82 -9.54
C LEU A 223 -15.22 11.29 -8.29
N GLU A 224 -16.01 10.44 -7.65
CA GLU A 224 -16.67 10.77 -6.39
C GLU A 224 -15.67 10.75 -5.24
N LEU A 225 -15.63 11.83 -4.44
CA LEU A 225 -14.81 11.96 -3.25
C LEU A 225 -15.62 11.56 -2.02
N LEU A 226 -15.47 10.33 -1.56
CA LEU A 226 -16.23 9.79 -0.43
C LEU A 226 -15.71 10.31 0.91
N GLN A 227 -14.39 10.38 1.08
CA GLN A 227 -13.76 10.87 2.30
C GLN A 227 -12.57 11.77 1.97
N VAL A 228 -12.55 12.93 2.64
CA VAL A 228 -11.53 13.97 2.43
C VAL A 228 -11.05 14.53 3.77
N GLN A 229 -9.89 15.20 3.74
CA GLN A 229 -9.34 15.90 4.88
C GLN A 229 -8.71 17.22 4.44
N ALA A 230 -9.41 18.31 4.69
CA ALA A 230 -8.86 19.65 4.48
C ALA A 230 -7.75 19.96 5.50
N PHE A 231 -6.85 20.86 5.14
CA PHE A 231 -5.72 21.25 5.99
C PHE A 231 -6.17 21.69 7.38
N GLY A 232 -5.56 21.10 8.42
CA GLY A 232 -5.87 21.40 9.82
C GLY A 232 -7.23 20.90 10.31
N LYS A 233 -7.96 20.10 9.52
CA LYS A 233 -9.24 19.51 9.89
C LYS A 233 -9.13 17.99 10.08
N ARG A 234 -10.16 17.39 10.69
CA ARG A 234 -10.31 15.93 10.74
C ARG A 234 -10.85 15.41 9.40
N ALA A 235 -10.58 14.15 9.10
CA ALA A 235 -11.22 13.46 7.99
C ALA A 235 -12.74 13.45 8.16
N MET A 236 -13.48 13.68 7.07
CA MET A 236 -14.94 13.67 7.03
C MET A 236 -15.43 13.23 5.66
N SER A 237 -16.74 12.98 5.51
CA SER A 237 -17.30 12.69 4.19
C SER A 237 -17.12 13.89 3.25
N GLY A 238 -16.93 13.61 1.95
CA GLY A 238 -16.84 14.65 0.94
C GLY A 238 -18.09 15.54 0.92
N ALA A 239 -19.27 14.94 1.09
CA ALA A 239 -20.54 15.68 1.16
C ALA A 239 -20.62 16.61 2.38
N ASP A 240 -20.16 16.18 3.56
CA ASP A 240 -20.15 17.02 4.76
C ASP A 240 -19.19 18.20 4.62
N TRP A 241 -18.01 17.92 4.09
CA TRP A 241 -17.04 18.97 3.81
C TRP A 241 -17.62 19.99 2.81
N ALA A 242 -18.22 19.52 1.73
CA ALA A 242 -18.79 20.37 0.68
C ALA A 242 -19.92 21.29 1.18
N ARG A 243 -20.72 20.84 2.16
CA ARG A 243 -21.77 21.68 2.78
C ARG A 243 -21.24 22.85 3.60
N GLY A 244 -20.02 22.71 4.11
CA GLY A 244 -19.34 23.75 4.89
C GLY A 244 -18.34 24.57 4.10
N ALA A 245 -18.07 24.18 2.84
CA ALA A 245 -17.16 24.87 1.94
C ALA A 245 -17.97 25.70 0.93
N ASP A 246 -17.46 26.87 0.60
CA ASP A 246 -18.03 27.72 -0.44
C ASP A 246 -17.52 27.27 -1.81
N ILE A 247 -18.14 26.21 -2.35
CA ILE A 247 -17.74 25.61 -3.62
C ILE A 247 -18.45 26.32 -4.76
N ASP A 248 -17.71 27.03 -5.59
CA ASP A 248 -18.16 27.67 -6.82
C ASP A 248 -17.59 26.98 -8.08
N ALA A 249 -17.95 27.51 -9.24
CA ALA A 249 -17.46 27.00 -10.53
C ALA A 249 -15.92 27.14 -10.71
N GLY A 250 -15.27 27.98 -9.92
CA GLY A 250 -13.83 28.21 -9.93
C GLY A 250 -13.04 27.36 -8.94
N THR A 251 -13.73 26.69 -8.00
CA THR A 251 -13.07 25.88 -6.96
C THR A 251 -12.37 24.66 -7.55
N ARG A 252 -11.04 24.59 -7.41
CA ARG A 252 -10.21 23.58 -8.07
C ARG A 252 -9.12 23.06 -7.16
N LEU A 253 -8.88 21.75 -7.27
CA LEU A 253 -7.64 21.10 -6.82
C LEU A 253 -6.55 21.26 -7.88
N ARG A 254 -5.29 21.38 -7.43
CA ARG A 254 -4.10 21.53 -8.28
C ARG A 254 -2.98 20.59 -7.84
#